data_694f6e924a56cacfaeb01c673c260acf
#
_entry.id   694f6e924a56cacfaeb01c673c260acf
#
_cell.length_a   1.000
_cell.length_b   1.000
_cell.length_c   1.000
_cell.angle_alpha   90.00
_cell.angle_beta   90.00
_cell.angle_gamma   90.00
#
_symmetry.space_group_name_H-M   'P 1'
#
loop_
_entity.id
_entity.type
_entity.pdbx_description
1 polymer ?
#
loop_
_entity_poly.entity_id
_entity_poly.type
_entity_poly.pdbx_seq_one_letter_code
_entity_poly.pdbx_strand_id
1 'polypeptide(L)'
;MPALYIADGHHRSAAAALVGAEKAKQNPNHRGDEEYNYFMAVCFPANQLTIIDYNRVVKDLNGLTPEQFLAALDKNFIVEEKGADIYKPSGLHNFSLYLGGKWYSLTAKAGTYNDNDPIGVLDVTISSHLILDEVLGIKDLRSDKRIDFVGGIRGLGELKKRVDSGEMKVALALYPVSMKQLMDIADTGNIMPPKTTWFEPKLRSGLVIHKLD
;
A
#
# COMPACT_ATOMS: atom_id res chain seq x y z
N MET A 1 5.88 -6.58 -27.36
CA MET A 1 5.71 -5.92 -26.06
C MET A 1 6.83 -6.40 -25.16
N PRO A 2 7.67 -5.55 -24.58
CA PRO A 2 8.87 -5.99 -23.87
C PRO A 2 8.57 -6.68 -22.53
N ALA A 3 7.57 -6.22 -21.78
CA ALA A 3 7.19 -6.80 -20.49
C ALA A 3 5.72 -6.55 -20.16
N LEU A 4 5.16 -7.36 -19.27
CA LEU A 4 3.87 -7.18 -18.60
C LEU A 4 4.12 -7.08 -17.09
N TYR A 5 3.43 -6.16 -16.44
CA TYR A 5 3.53 -5.95 -15.00
C TYR A 5 2.19 -6.29 -14.34
N ILE A 6 2.21 -7.01 -13.23
CA ILE A 6 0.99 -7.33 -12.48
C ILE A 6 0.55 -6.09 -11.71
N ALA A 7 -0.52 -5.45 -12.17
CA ALA A 7 -1.13 -4.31 -11.49
C ALA A 7 -2.01 -4.75 -10.31
N ASP A 8 -2.84 -5.77 -10.51
CA ASP A 8 -3.72 -6.33 -9.49
C ASP A 8 -3.83 -7.85 -9.66
N GLY A 9 -4.20 -8.55 -8.59
CA GLY A 9 -4.38 -10.01 -8.62
C GLY A 9 -3.12 -10.83 -8.42
N HIS A 10 -2.09 -10.34 -7.73
CA HIS A 10 -0.85 -11.06 -7.43
C HIS A 10 -1.09 -12.47 -6.86
N HIS A 11 -2.00 -12.60 -5.88
CA HIS A 11 -2.34 -13.91 -5.32
C HIS A 11 -3.06 -14.83 -6.31
N ARG A 12 -3.92 -14.26 -7.16
CA ARG A 12 -4.64 -15.05 -8.19
C ARG A 12 -3.67 -15.56 -9.25
N SER A 13 -2.74 -14.73 -9.71
CA SER A 13 -1.71 -15.12 -10.67
C SER A 13 -0.78 -16.20 -10.09
N ALA A 14 -0.34 -16.04 -8.84
CA ALA A 14 0.48 -17.05 -8.16
C ALA A 14 -0.26 -18.37 -7.98
N ALA A 15 -1.54 -18.34 -7.58
CA ALA A 15 -2.37 -19.54 -7.44
C ALA A 15 -2.57 -20.24 -8.78
N ALA A 16 -2.81 -19.50 -9.87
CA ALA A 16 -2.96 -20.08 -11.20
C ALA A 16 -1.67 -20.81 -11.65
N ALA A 17 -0.50 -20.21 -11.40
CA ALA A 17 0.78 -20.84 -11.72
C ALA A 17 1.00 -22.15 -10.93
N LEU A 18 0.66 -22.16 -9.63
CA LEU A 18 0.77 -23.36 -8.79
C LEU A 18 -0.18 -24.47 -9.25
N VAL A 19 -1.44 -24.14 -9.54
CA VAL A 19 -2.44 -25.12 -10.03
C VAL A 19 -2.03 -25.68 -11.38
N GLY A 20 -1.54 -24.85 -12.29
CA GLY A 20 -1.02 -25.30 -13.59
C GLY A 20 0.12 -26.30 -13.45
N ALA A 21 1.11 -25.97 -12.61
CA ALA A 21 2.25 -26.85 -12.34
C ALA A 21 1.84 -28.18 -11.68
N GLU A 22 0.84 -28.17 -10.78
CA GLU A 22 0.34 -29.36 -10.13
C GLU A 22 -0.43 -30.26 -11.11
N LYS A 23 -1.36 -29.67 -11.91
CA LYS A 23 -2.11 -30.43 -12.94
C LYS A 23 -1.18 -31.01 -14.00
N ALA A 24 -0.15 -30.29 -14.42
CA ALA A 24 0.86 -30.80 -15.36
C ALA A 24 1.58 -32.05 -14.82
N LYS A 25 1.94 -32.06 -13.52
CA LYS A 25 2.57 -33.24 -12.88
C LYS A 25 1.62 -34.44 -12.79
N GLN A 26 0.31 -34.19 -12.63
CA GLN A 26 -0.71 -35.24 -12.49
C GLN A 26 -1.15 -35.80 -13.85
N ASN A 27 -0.89 -35.09 -14.96
CA ASN A 27 -1.30 -35.51 -16.28
C ASN A 27 -0.16 -36.25 -17.02
N PRO A 28 -0.20 -37.60 -17.17
CA PRO A 28 0.83 -38.35 -17.86
C PRO A 28 0.92 -38.05 -19.37
N ASN A 29 -0.13 -37.42 -19.91
CA ASN A 29 -0.21 -37.01 -21.31
C ASN A 29 -0.05 -35.50 -21.50
N HIS A 30 0.61 -34.82 -20.55
CA HIS A 30 0.82 -33.37 -20.62
C HIS A 30 1.57 -32.94 -21.88
N ARG A 31 1.03 -31.98 -22.64
CA ARG A 31 1.55 -31.47 -23.90
C ARG A 31 1.87 -29.97 -23.85
N GLY A 32 1.34 -29.25 -22.87
CA GLY A 32 1.52 -27.81 -22.68
C GLY A 32 0.42 -26.95 -23.32
N ASP A 33 -0.53 -27.55 -24.02
CA ASP A 33 -1.67 -26.86 -24.64
C ASP A 33 -3.00 -27.04 -23.90
N GLU A 34 -2.96 -27.66 -22.71
CA GLU A 34 -4.13 -27.83 -21.86
C GLU A 34 -4.54 -26.52 -21.20
N GLU A 35 -5.85 -26.34 -20.95
CA GLU A 35 -6.45 -25.11 -20.42
C GLU A 35 -5.85 -24.66 -19.07
N TYR A 36 -5.39 -25.58 -18.24
CA TYR A 36 -4.72 -25.23 -16.97
C TYR A 36 -3.36 -24.56 -17.12
N ASN A 37 -2.77 -24.51 -18.32
CA ASN A 37 -1.56 -23.75 -18.61
C ASN A 37 -1.84 -22.27 -18.89
N TYR A 38 -3.09 -21.88 -18.99
CA TYR A 38 -3.53 -20.52 -19.27
C TYR A 38 -4.30 -19.95 -18.09
N PHE A 39 -4.29 -18.64 -17.95
CA PHE A 39 -5.21 -17.94 -17.08
C PHE A 39 -5.68 -16.64 -17.74
N MET A 40 -6.87 -16.21 -17.39
CA MET A 40 -7.45 -15.01 -17.97
C MET A 40 -6.78 -13.76 -17.39
N ALA A 41 -6.24 -12.93 -18.28
CA ALA A 41 -5.66 -11.64 -17.93
C ALA A 41 -6.29 -10.53 -18.77
N VAL A 42 -6.45 -9.35 -18.16
CA VAL A 42 -6.84 -8.13 -18.87
C VAL A 42 -5.65 -7.18 -18.84
N CYS A 43 -5.16 -6.80 -20.02
CA CYS A 43 -4.01 -5.90 -20.16
C CYS A 43 -4.48 -4.47 -20.41
N PHE A 44 -3.92 -3.53 -19.68
CA PHE A 44 -4.14 -2.10 -19.86
C PHE A 44 -2.83 -1.41 -20.23
N PRO A 45 -2.85 -0.40 -21.09
CA PRO A 45 -1.74 0.55 -21.18
C PRO A 45 -1.50 1.22 -19.83
N ALA A 46 -0.24 1.38 -19.43
CA ALA A 46 0.11 1.93 -18.12
C ALA A 46 -0.51 3.30 -17.82
N ASN A 47 -0.71 4.13 -18.87
CA ASN A 47 -1.32 5.45 -18.77
C ASN A 47 -2.85 5.43 -18.65
N GLN A 48 -3.50 4.26 -18.71
CA GLN A 48 -4.93 4.10 -18.47
C GLN A 48 -5.24 3.58 -17.05
N LEU A 49 -4.22 3.34 -16.25
CA LEU A 49 -4.34 2.95 -14.85
C LEU A 49 -3.98 4.09 -13.94
N THR A 50 -4.76 4.26 -12.87
CA THR A 50 -4.45 5.20 -11.79
C THR A 50 -4.14 4.41 -10.52
N ILE A 51 -3.04 4.77 -9.88
CA ILE A 51 -2.73 4.29 -8.53
C ILE A 51 -3.17 5.39 -7.58
N ILE A 52 -4.04 5.06 -6.65
CA ILE A 52 -4.43 5.95 -5.55
C ILE A 52 -3.83 5.46 -4.23
N ASP A 53 -3.82 6.36 -3.26
CA ASP A 53 -3.23 6.15 -1.95
C ASP A 53 -3.88 4.98 -1.17
N TYR A 54 -3.08 4.35 -0.33
CA TYR A 54 -3.54 3.36 0.63
C TYR A 54 -3.16 3.86 2.04
N ASN A 55 -4.13 4.32 2.80
CA ASN A 55 -3.93 5.04 4.05
C ASN A 55 -3.98 4.11 5.25
N ARG A 56 -3.47 4.56 6.40
CA ARG A 56 -3.41 3.80 7.64
C ARG A 56 -4.19 4.51 8.73
N VAL A 57 -4.82 3.71 9.60
CA VAL A 57 -5.44 4.20 10.83
C VAL A 57 -5.03 3.28 11.98
N VAL A 58 -4.76 3.85 13.14
CA VAL A 58 -4.24 3.10 14.30
C VAL A 58 -5.05 3.42 15.55
N LYS A 59 -5.34 2.37 16.34
CA LYS A 59 -6.24 2.41 17.49
C LYS A 59 -5.66 3.14 18.70
N ASP A 60 -4.36 3.15 18.87
CA ASP A 60 -3.68 3.74 20.02
C ASP A 60 -2.34 4.38 19.64
N LEU A 61 -1.72 5.06 20.56
CA LEU A 61 -0.42 5.71 20.40
C LEU A 61 0.70 4.98 21.15
N ASN A 62 0.58 3.68 21.39
CA ASN A 62 1.57 2.88 22.11
C ASN A 62 1.90 3.44 23.51
N GLY A 63 0.87 3.90 24.23
CA GLY A 63 1.00 4.49 25.56
C GLY A 63 1.48 5.95 25.59
N LEU A 64 1.76 6.57 24.47
CA LEU A 64 2.17 7.97 24.38
C LEU A 64 0.96 8.91 24.47
N THR A 65 1.17 10.11 25.03
CA THR A 65 0.23 11.21 24.83
C THR A 65 0.33 11.76 23.40
N PRO A 66 -0.66 12.52 22.90
CA PRO A 66 -0.56 13.15 21.58
C PRO A 66 0.71 14.02 21.43
N GLU A 67 1.08 14.77 22.46
CA GLU A 67 2.26 15.65 22.47
C GLU A 67 3.55 14.82 22.41
N GLN A 68 3.63 13.73 23.19
CA GLN A 68 4.77 12.81 23.17
C GLN A 68 4.90 12.11 21.81
N PHE A 69 3.79 11.74 21.21
CA PHE A 69 3.77 11.13 19.89
C PHE A 69 4.29 12.08 18.81
N LEU A 70 3.79 13.34 18.78
CA LEU A 70 4.29 14.35 17.83
C LEU A 70 5.78 14.66 18.07
N ALA A 71 6.22 14.75 19.32
CA ALA A 71 7.64 14.97 19.66
C ALA A 71 8.52 13.78 19.21
N ALA A 72 8.02 12.54 19.29
CA ALA A 72 8.75 11.36 18.79
C ALA A 72 8.89 11.39 17.26
N LEU A 73 7.86 11.86 16.55
CA LEU A 73 7.92 12.01 15.10
C LEU A 73 8.91 13.09 14.64
N ASP A 74 9.10 14.15 15.43
CA ASP A 74 10.03 15.23 15.08
C ASP A 74 11.49 14.76 14.99
N LYS A 75 11.83 13.59 15.50
CA LYS A 75 13.15 12.98 15.30
C LYS A 75 13.46 12.78 13.81
N ASN A 76 12.50 12.22 13.07
CA ASN A 76 12.67 11.75 11.69
C ASN A 76 11.92 12.62 10.65
N PHE A 77 10.99 13.46 11.08
CA PHE A 77 10.14 14.28 10.22
C PHE A 77 10.20 15.75 10.62
N ILE A 78 9.92 16.65 9.68
CA ILE A 78 9.53 18.03 9.96
C ILE A 78 8.01 17.98 10.16
N VAL A 79 7.56 18.33 11.38
CA VAL A 79 6.14 18.27 11.78
C VAL A 79 5.55 19.68 11.77
N GLU A 80 4.52 19.90 10.98
CA GLU A 80 3.82 21.19 10.88
C GLU A 80 2.32 21.01 11.09
N GLU A 81 1.72 21.74 12.03
CA GLU A 81 0.27 21.77 12.20
C GLU A 81 -0.40 22.48 11.02
N LYS A 82 -1.43 21.86 10.45
CA LYS A 82 -2.22 22.41 9.32
C LYS A 82 -3.66 22.78 9.73
N GLY A 83 -4.04 22.56 11.00
CA GLY A 83 -5.36 22.91 11.52
C GLY A 83 -6.42 21.84 11.29
N ALA A 84 -7.70 22.25 11.28
CA ALA A 84 -8.84 21.33 11.23
C ALA A 84 -9.27 20.92 9.81
N ASP A 85 -8.86 21.69 8.81
CA ASP A 85 -9.19 21.42 7.41
C ASP A 85 -8.33 20.29 6.85
N ILE A 86 -8.93 19.48 5.97
CA ILE A 86 -8.24 18.32 5.39
C ILE A 86 -6.97 18.77 4.66
N TYR A 87 -5.84 18.27 5.13
CA TYR A 87 -4.55 18.41 4.48
C TYR A 87 -4.21 17.13 3.72
N LYS A 88 -3.93 17.24 2.43
CA LYS A 88 -3.51 16.12 1.58
C LYS A 88 -1.99 16.16 1.37
N PRO A 89 -1.28 15.02 1.37
CA PRO A 89 0.14 14.98 1.04
C PRO A 89 0.44 15.69 -0.27
N SER A 90 1.46 16.54 -0.29
CA SER A 90 1.79 17.40 -1.43
C SER A 90 2.72 16.74 -2.46
N GLY A 91 3.38 15.63 -2.09
CA GLY A 91 4.34 14.92 -2.91
C GLY A 91 4.98 13.75 -2.17
N LEU A 92 5.97 13.12 -2.80
CA LEU A 92 6.75 12.06 -2.17
C LEU A 92 7.43 12.55 -0.89
N HIS A 93 7.54 11.67 0.10
CA HIS A 93 8.14 11.90 1.42
C HIS A 93 7.40 12.94 2.27
N ASN A 94 6.20 13.35 1.83
CA ASN A 94 5.28 14.16 2.59
C ASN A 94 4.03 13.34 2.92
N PHE A 95 3.68 13.31 4.21
CA PHE A 95 2.55 12.55 4.75
C PHE A 95 1.57 13.52 5.40
N SER A 96 0.30 13.11 5.47
CA SER A 96 -0.68 13.78 6.31
C SER A 96 -0.98 12.93 7.52
N LEU A 97 -0.93 13.52 8.70
CA LEU A 97 -1.33 12.89 9.95
C LEU A 97 -2.57 13.58 10.49
N TYR A 98 -3.59 12.82 10.89
CA TYR A 98 -4.75 13.34 11.61
C TYR A 98 -4.76 12.82 13.04
N LEU A 99 -4.72 13.73 14.00
CA LEU A 99 -4.64 13.43 15.43
C LEU A 99 -5.34 14.53 16.24
N GLY A 100 -6.20 14.14 17.17
CA GLY A 100 -6.80 15.08 18.13
C GLY A 100 -7.60 16.23 17.48
N GLY A 101 -8.26 15.98 16.36
CA GLY A 101 -9.06 16.99 15.65
C GLY A 101 -8.27 17.88 14.67
N LYS A 102 -6.98 17.65 14.53
CA LYS A 102 -6.08 18.46 13.70
C LYS A 102 -5.31 17.63 12.69
N TRP A 103 -5.04 18.24 11.54
CA TRP A 103 -4.13 17.72 10.54
C TRP A 103 -2.72 18.27 10.71
N TYR A 104 -1.75 17.44 10.42
CA TYR A 104 -0.32 17.77 10.43
C TYR A 104 0.29 17.33 9.11
N SER A 105 1.23 18.11 8.61
CA SER A 105 2.16 17.72 7.54
C SER A 105 3.38 17.09 8.19
N LEU A 106 3.79 15.91 7.73
CA LEU A 106 5.04 15.27 8.11
C LEU A 106 5.90 15.19 6.87
N THR A 107 7.03 15.87 6.84
CA THR A 107 8.01 15.77 5.75
C THR A 107 9.22 15.00 6.25
N ALA A 108 9.55 13.87 5.63
CA ALA A 108 10.68 13.05 6.01
C ALA A 108 11.99 13.85 5.88
N LYS A 109 12.84 13.82 6.91
CA LYS A 109 14.13 14.52 6.91
C LYS A 109 15.12 13.83 5.98
N ALA A 110 16.01 14.59 5.36
CA ALA A 110 17.09 14.04 4.56
C ALA A 110 17.92 13.03 5.37
N GLY A 111 18.26 11.90 4.76
CA GLY A 111 19.01 10.82 5.39
C GLY A 111 18.17 9.82 6.17
N THR A 112 16.85 9.99 6.27
CA THR A 112 15.94 9.00 6.88
C THR A 112 15.48 7.91 5.89
N TYR A 113 15.80 8.06 4.63
CA TYR A 113 15.54 7.10 3.55
C TYR A 113 16.69 7.13 2.54
N ASN A 114 16.76 6.13 1.67
CA ASN A 114 17.79 6.00 0.64
C ASN A 114 17.17 6.04 -0.76
N ASP A 115 17.45 7.11 -1.50
CA ASP A 115 16.95 7.32 -2.87
C ASP A 115 17.40 6.23 -3.87
N ASN A 116 18.49 5.53 -3.57
CA ASN A 116 19.01 4.45 -4.41
C ASN A 116 18.41 3.07 -4.09
N ASP A 117 17.60 2.95 -3.03
CA ASP A 117 16.88 1.73 -2.69
C ASP A 117 15.43 1.84 -3.19
N PRO A 118 15.03 1.10 -4.23
CA PRO A 118 13.69 1.22 -4.82
C PRO A 118 12.55 0.86 -3.86
N ILE A 119 12.83 0.12 -2.78
CA ILE A 119 11.85 -0.19 -1.72
C ILE A 119 11.99 0.78 -0.55
N GLY A 120 13.22 1.06 -0.12
CA GLY A 120 13.50 1.95 1.01
C GLY A 120 13.04 3.38 0.80
N VAL A 121 13.03 3.86 -0.45
CA VAL A 121 12.56 5.20 -0.83
C VAL A 121 11.03 5.35 -0.81
N LEU A 122 10.26 4.26 -0.75
CA LEU A 122 8.80 4.33 -0.76
C LEU A 122 8.24 4.91 0.53
N ASP A 123 7.27 5.80 0.41
CA ASP A 123 6.54 6.38 1.54
C ASP A 123 5.93 5.31 2.45
N VAL A 124 5.46 4.20 1.87
CA VAL A 124 4.97 3.05 2.64
C VAL A 124 6.06 2.43 3.50
N THR A 125 7.29 2.31 3.01
CA THR A 125 8.42 1.75 3.75
C THR A 125 8.88 2.71 4.84
N ILE A 126 9.05 3.99 4.49
CA ILE A 126 9.44 5.07 5.41
C ILE A 126 8.45 5.14 6.58
N SER A 127 7.14 5.21 6.29
CA SER A 127 6.12 5.28 7.33
C SER A 127 6.02 3.99 8.16
N SER A 128 6.20 2.83 7.54
CA SER A 128 6.16 1.55 8.26
C SER A 128 7.32 1.42 9.25
N HIS A 129 8.50 1.87 8.87
CA HIS A 129 9.68 1.81 9.73
C HIS A 129 9.69 2.92 10.78
N LEU A 130 9.61 4.18 10.36
CA LEU A 130 9.85 5.33 11.23
C LEU A 130 8.64 5.72 12.09
N ILE A 131 7.41 5.38 11.69
CA ILE A 131 6.20 5.72 12.42
C ILE A 131 5.59 4.48 13.06
N LEU A 132 5.28 3.44 12.25
CA LEU A 132 4.53 2.29 12.73
C LEU A 132 5.38 1.39 13.62
N ASP A 133 6.62 1.08 13.25
CA ASP A 133 7.51 0.24 14.07
C ASP A 133 8.18 1.05 15.18
N GLU A 134 8.97 2.07 14.85
CA GLU A 134 9.79 2.78 15.86
C GLU A 134 8.96 3.50 16.93
N VAL A 135 7.85 4.16 16.55
CA VAL A 135 7.04 4.96 17.49
C VAL A 135 5.85 4.17 18.03
N LEU A 136 5.09 3.52 17.13
CA LEU A 136 3.86 2.82 17.53
C LEU A 136 4.07 1.34 17.89
N GLY A 137 5.29 0.79 17.67
CA GLY A 137 5.61 -0.60 18.00
C GLY A 137 4.88 -1.64 17.16
N ILE A 138 4.35 -1.25 15.99
CA ILE A 138 3.65 -2.12 15.05
C ILE A 138 4.66 -2.70 14.06
N LYS A 139 5.16 -3.90 14.34
CA LYS A 139 6.21 -4.56 13.55
C LYS A 139 5.66 -5.36 12.37
N ASP A 140 4.51 -5.98 12.52
CA ASP A 140 3.89 -6.77 11.46
C ASP A 140 2.50 -6.21 11.11
N LEU A 141 2.43 -5.53 9.97
CA LEU A 141 1.20 -4.90 9.47
C LEU A 141 0.09 -5.90 9.11
N ARG A 142 0.39 -7.22 9.00
CA ARG A 142 -0.58 -8.25 8.61
C ARG A 142 -1.30 -8.83 9.82
N SER A 143 -0.63 -8.91 10.95
CA SER A 143 -1.11 -9.59 12.15
C SER A 143 -1.51 -8.64 13.29
N ASP A 144 -0.97 -7.41 13.33
CA ASP A 144 -1.29 -6.44 14.38
C ASP A 144 -2.72 -5.91 14.22
N LYS A 145 -3.55 -6.12 15.24
CA LYS A 145 -4.97 -5.73 15.26
C LYS A 145 -5.20 -4.25 15.61
N ARG A 146 -4.14 -3.52 15.92
CA ARG A 146 -4.22 -2.08 16.21
C ARG A 146 -4.27 -1.23 14.95
N ILE A 147 -3.77 -1.75 13.83
CA ILE A 147 -3.74 -1.06 12.54
C ILE A 147 -4.85 -1.56 11.62
N ASP A 148 -5.43 -0.64 10.84
CA ASP A 148 -6.31 -0.94 9.73
C ASP A 148 -5.99 -0.03 8.53
N PHE A 149 -6.51 -0.37 7.36
CA PHE A 149 -6.17 0.26 6.10
C PHE A 149 -7.39 0.86 5.42
N VAL A 150 -7.23 2.07 4.86
CA VAL A 150 -8.28 2.79 4.16
C VAL A 150 -7.82 3.12 2.74
N GLY A 151 -8.46 2.50 1.74
CA GLY A 151 -8.17 2.82 0.33
C GLY A 151 -8.57 4.26 0.00
N GLY A 152 -7.73 4.95 -0.76
CA GLY A 152 -7.91 6.37 -1.11
C GLY A 152 -9.21 6.70 -1.82
N ILE A 153 -9.90 5.70 -2.41
CA ILE A 153 -11.23 5.86 -2.98
C ILE A 153 -12.26 6.38 -1.97
N ARG A 154 -12.06 6.14 -0.66
CA ARG A 154 -12.92 6.65 0.40
C ARG A 154 -12.62 8.10 0.79
N GLY A 155 -11.50 8.64 0.29
CA GLY A 155 -11.02 9.98 0.60
C GLY A 155 -10.52 10.16 2.04
N LEU A 156 -9.87 11.30 2.28
CA LEU A 156 -9.31 11.64 3.59
C LEU A 156 -10.38 11.93 4.65
N GLY A 157 -11.61 12.24 4.23
CA GLY A 157 -12.76 12.39 5.14
C GLY A 157 -13.09 11.14 5.92
N GLU A 158 -12.85 9.95 5.35
CA GLU A 158 -13.03 8.68 6.06
C GLU A 158 -12.00 8.52 7.19
N LEU A 159 -10.76 8.97 6.98
CA LEU A 159 -9.73 8.97 8.02
C LEU A 159 -10.15 9.83 9.21
N LYS A 160 -10.57 11.07 8.91
CA LYS A 160 -11.09 12.00 9.91
C LYS A 160 -12.26 11.39 10.68
N LYS A 161 -13.24 10.83 9.97
CA LYS A 161 -14.42 10.21 10.58
C LYS A 161 -14.06 9.09 11.55
N ARG A 162 -13.14 8.18 11.18
CA ARG A 162 -12.74 7.06 12.03
C ARG A 162 -11.99 7.49 13.29
N VAL A 163 -11.24 8.59 13.22
CA VAL A 163 -10.57 9.15 14.40
C VAL A 163 -11.55 9.93 15.27
N ASP A 164 -12.39 10.77 14.70
CA ASP A 164 -13.36 11.59 15.44
C ASP A 164 -14.43 10.74 16.15
N SER A 165 -14.78 9.57 15.59
CA SER A 165 -15.70 8.61 16.23
C SER A 165 -15.09 7.89 17.44
N GLY A 166 -13.77 8.00 17.63
CA GLY A 166 -13.04 7.26 18.68
C GLY A 166 -12.73 5.80 18.32
N GLU A 167 -13.09 5.33 17.12
CA GLU A 167 -12.72 4.00 16.62
C GLU A 167 -11.20 3.87 16.50
N MET A 168 -10.57 4.93 16.01
CA MET A 168 -9.14 5.04 15.85
C MET A 168 -8.60 6.26 16.57
N LYS A 169 -7.32 6.23 16.95
CA LYS A 169 -6.68 7.34 17.66
C LYS A 169 -5.95 8.27 16.72
N VAL A 170 -5.37 7.73 15.66
CA VAL A 170 -4.56 8.46 14.68
C VAL A 170 -4.76 7.89 13.28
N ALA A 171 -4.69 8.76 12.28
CA ALA A 171 -4.71 8.36 10.88
C ALA A 171 -3.50 8.94 10.14
N LEU A 172 -2.97 8.19 9.18
CA LEU A 172 -1.84 8.55 8.34
C LEU A 172 -2.23 8.39 6.87
N ALA A 173 -2.16 9.47 6.11
CA ALA A 173 -2.33 9.45 4.67
C ALA A 173 -0.97 9.55 3.98
N LEU A 174 -0.80 8.75 2.94
CA LEU A 174 0.41 8.65 2.15
C LEU A 174 0.21 9.26 0.77
N TYR A 175 1.30 9.71 0.15
CA TYR A 175 1.28 10.05 -1.26
C TYR A 175 1.23 8.77 -2.11
N PRO A 176 0.42 8.71 -3.19
CA PRO A 176 0.31 7.50 -4.00
C PRO A 176 1.63 7.14 -4.68
N VAL A 177 1.93 5.85 -4.74
CA VAL A 177 3.06 5.33 -5.52
C VAL A 177 2.82 5.56 -7.01
N SER A 178 3.85 5.92 -7.74
CA SER A 178 3.79 6.09 -9.19
C SER A 178 3.90 4.75 -9.94
N MET A 179 3.39 4.71 -11.18
CA MET A 179 3.59 3.55 -12.06
C MET A 179 5.08 3.27 -12.30
N LYS A 180 5.90 4.33 -12.38
CA LYS A 180 7.35 4.17 -12.55
C LYS A 180 7.97 3.44 -11.35
N GLN A 181 7.67 3.85 -10.13
CA GLN A 181 8.18 3.16 -8.93
C GLN A 181 7.76 1.70 -8.89
N LEU A 182 6.51 1.38 -9.28
CA LEU A 182 6.04 0.00 -9.34
C LEU A 182 6.85 -0.83 -10.36
N MET A 183 7.08 -0.28 -11.55
CA MET A 183 7.84 -0.97 -12.59
C MET A 183 9.31 -1.13 -12.19
N ASP A 184 9.95 -0.09 -11.66
CA ASP A 184 11.35 -0.13 -11.20
C ASP A 184 11.56 -1.24 -10.13
N ILE A 185 10.60 -1.39 -9.19
CA ILE A 185 10.65 -2.46 -8.18
C ILE A 185 10.55 -3.85 -8.83
N ALA A 186 9.62 -4.02 -9.77
CA ALA A 186 9.46 -5.29 -10.47
C ALA A 186 10.69 -5.62 -11.31
N ASP A 187 11.27 -4.65 -12.00
CA ASP A 187 12.47 -4.82 -12.85
C ASP A 187 13.72 -5.19 -12.04
N THR A 188 13.78 -4.79 -10.76
CA THR A 188 14.86 -5.20 -9.84
C THR A 188 14.61 -6.57 -9.20
N GLY A 189 13.53 -7.29 -9.56
CA GLY A 189 13.18 -8.58 -8.98
C GLY A 189 12.66 -8.50 -7.55
N ASN A 190 12.35 -7.32 -7.08
CA ASN A 190 11.82 -7.07 -5.75
C ASN A 190 10.29 -7.18 -5.72
N ILE A 191 9.74 -7.30 -4.50
CA ILE A 191 8.29 -7.39 -4.26
C ILE A 191 7.82 -6.12 -3.54
N MET A 192 6.78 -5.50 -4.08
CA MET A 192 6.12 -4.36 -3.46
C MET A 192 5.62 -4.69 -2.05
N PRO A 193 5.87 -3.85 -1.05
CA PRO A 193 5.31 -4.03 0.29
C PRO A 193 3.78 -4.17 0.26
N PRO A 194 3.16 -4.91 1.20
CA PRO A 194 1.71 -5.08 1.23
C PRO A 194 1.00 -3.74 1.48
N LYS A 195 -0.22 -3.62 0.93
CA LYS A 195 -1.06 -2.43 1.13
C LYS A 195 -0.40 -1.12 0.68
N THR A 196 0.32 -1.17 -0.45
CA THR A 196 1.02 -0.03 -1.05
C THR A 196 0.19 0.62 -2.14
N THR A 197 -0.48 -0.17 -2.97
CA THR A 197 -1.18 0.30 -4.17
C THR A 197 -2.67 -0.02 -4.13
N TRP A 198 -3.47 0.92 -4.58
CA TRP A 198 -4.86 0.72 -4.94
C TRP A 198 -5.05 1.13 -6.38
N PHE A 199 -5.22 0.14 -7.27
CA PHE A 199 -5.42 0.40 -8.71
C PHE A 199 -6.87 0.70 -9.04
N GLU A 200 -7.07 1.69 -9.90
CA GLU A 200 -8.32 1.95 -10.60
C GLU A 200 -8.10 1.94 -12.12
N PRO A 201 -9.08 1.41 -12.92
CA PRO A 201 -10.35 0.82 -12.50
C PRO A 201 -10.20 -0.57 -11.88
N LYS A 202 -11.14 -0.93 -11.01
CA LYS A 202 -11.29 -2.31 -10.50
C LYS A 202 -12.16 -3.13 -11.44
N LEU A 203 -11.66 -4.30 -11.84
CA LEU A 203 -12.43 -5.23 -12.66
C LEU A 203 -13.50 -5.91 -11.82
N ARG A 204 -14.66 -6.13 -12.45
CA ARG A 204 -15.75 -6.92 -11.85
C ARG A 204 -15.42 -8.40 -11.95
N SER A 205 -15.70 -9.16 -10.91
CA SER A 205 -15.57 -10.61 -10.88
C SER A 205 -16.84 -11.28 -11.44
N GLY A 206 -16.66 -12.48 -12.04
CA GLY A 206 -17.78 -13.33 -12.45
C GLY A 206 -18.43 -12.96 -13.79
N LEU A 207 -17.94 -11.96 -14.52
CA LEU A 207 -18.43 -11.66 -15.88
C LEU A 207 -17.95 -12.67 -16.92
N VAL A 208 -16.76 -13.21 -16.72
CA VAL A 208 -16.15 -14.25 -17.55
C VAL A 208 -15.51 -15.28 -16.63
N ILE A 209 -15.60 -16.56 -17.02
CA ILE A 209 -15.05 -17.69 -16.26
C ILE A 209 -14.17 -18.49 -17.21
N HIS A 210 -12.93 -18.77 -16.79
CA HIS A 210 -12.03 -19.68 -17.47
C HIS A 210 -12.09 -21.05 -16.79
N LYS A 211 -12.45 -22.09 -17.56
CA LYS A 211 -12.45 -23.48 -17.09
C LYS A 211 -11.08 -24.10 -17.31
N LEU A 212 -10.66 -24.98 -16.41
CA LEU A 212 -9.34 -25.63 -16.39
C LEU A 212 -9.38 -27.10 -16.85
N ASP A 213 -10.52 -27.53 -17.36
CA ASP A 213 -10.83 -28.90 -17.86
C ASP A 213 -10.96 -28.92 -19.37
#